data_48e8f90778459b00d26a16b43033f63d
#
_entry.id   48e8f90778459b00d26a16b43033f63d
#
_cell.length_a   1.000
_cell.length_b   1.000
_cell.length_c   1.000
_cell.angle_alpha   90.00
_cell.angle_beta   90.00
_cell.angle_gamma   90.00
#
_symmetry.space_group_name_H-M   'P 1'
#
loop_
_entity.id
_entity.type
_entity.pdbx_description
1 polymer ?
#
loop_
_entity_poly.entity_id
_entity_poly.type
_entity_poly.pdbx_seq_one_letter_code
_entity_poly.pdbx_strand_id
1 'polypeptide(L)'
;ELNRRIYEDCQELEILCNVVDQPQLCDFFVPAVVKRGNLQIAISTEGQCPAYSGHLRQKLEELFTETHGRFVDELAKARSRILETVPDGDRRKALLGQLASDESFEYFTAHGPEQWRHHADNQIQGPLL
;
A
#
# COMPACT_ATOMS: atom_id res chain seq x y z
N GLU A 1 31.72 -10.86 -16.43
CA GLU A 1 32.28 -12.13 -15.92
C GLU A 1 31.98 -12.31 -14.44
N LEU A 2 32.28 -11.33 -13.56
CA LEU A 2 32.03 -11.40 -12.11
C LEU A 2 30.54 -11.62 -11.78
N ASN A 3 29.65 -10.83 -12.37
CA ASN A 3 28.21 -10.92 -12.12
C ASN A 3 27.62 -12.29 -12.47
N ARG A 4 28.09 -12.90 -13.56
CA ARG A 4 27.65 -14.25 -13.95
C ARG A 4 28.09 -15.30 -12.91
N ARG A 5 29.33 -15.21 -12.44
CA ARG A 5 29.85 -16.12 -11.43
C ARG A 5 29.08 -15.97 -10.10
N ILE A 6 28.82 -14.74 -9.67
CA ILE A 6 27.99 -14.49 -8.48
C ILE A 6 26.59 -15.08 -8.66
N TYR A 7 25.98 -14.92 -9.85
CA TYR A 7 24.66 -15.51 -10.12
C TYR A 7 24.71 -17.05 -10.04
N GLU A 8 25.72 -17.69 -10.64
CA GLU A 8 25.91 -19.14 -10.60
C GLU A 8 26.08 -19.63 -9.14
N ASP A 9 26.92 -18.96 -8.33
CA ASP A 9 27.09 -19.26 -6.91
C ASP A 9 25.76 -19.11 -6.13
N CYS A 10 24.95 -18.08 -6.44
CA CYS A 10 23.63 -17.90 -5.86
C CYS A 10 22.66 -19.04 -6.21
N GLN A 11 22.67 -19.49 -7.49
CA GLN A 11 21.82 -20.60 -7.92
C GLN A 11 22.22 -21.93 -7.22
N GLU A 12 23.51 -22.19 -7.07
CA GLU A 12 24.00 -23.39 -6.35
C GLU A 12 23.60 -23.38 -4.87
N LEU A 13 23.49 -22.17 -4.26
CA LEU A 13 23.11 -22.00 -2.86
C LEU A 13 21.61 -21.78 -2.64
N GLU A 14 20.79 -21.84 -3.70
CA GLU A 14 19.35 -21.56 -3.68
C GLU A 14 19.01 -20.17 -3.11
N ILE A 15 19.85 -19.15 -3.41
CA ILE A 15 19.69 -17.76 -3.01
C ILE A 15 19.17 -16.95 -4.19
N LEU A 16 18.07 -16.19 -3.98
CA LEU A 16 17.54 -15.27 -4.98
C LEU A 16 18.55 -14.15 -5.28
N CYS A 17 18.80 -13.92 -6.58
CA CYS A 17 19.76 -12.94 -7.07
C CYS A 17 19.09 -11.87 -7.93
N ASN A 18 19.52 -10.63 -7.78
CA ASN A 18 19.19 -9.54 -8.69
C ASN A 18 20.49 -8.83 -9.11
N VAL A 19 20.76 -8.79 -10.39
CA VAL A 19 21.98 -8.17 -10.96
C VAL A 19 21.58 -6.92 -11.74
N VAL A 20 22.11 -5.78 -11.31
CA VAL A 20 21.85 -4.49 -11.97
C VAL A 20 22.24 -4.53 -13.44
N ASP A 21 21.38 -4.02 -14.31
CA ASP A 21 21.56 -3.94 -15.77
C ASP A 21 21.74 -5.28 -16.49
N GLN A 22 21.45 -6.41 -15.83
CA GLN A 22 21.50 -7.75 -16.44
C GLN A 22 20.23 -8.56 -16.12
N PRO A 23 19.09 -8.26 -16.78
CA PRO A 23 17.81 -8.92 -16.50
C PRO A 23 17.83 -10.44 -16.57
N GLN A 24 18.71 -10.99 -17.45
CA GLN A 24 18.88 -12.44 -17.62
C GLN A 24 19.56 -13.12 -16.42
N LEU A 25 20.12 -12.37 -15.49
CA LEU A 25 20.75 -12.83 -14.25
C LEU A 25 19.93 -12.38 -13.02
N CYS A 26 18.61 -12.25 -13.19
CA CYS A 26 17.72 -11.81 -12.13
C CYS A 26 16.62 -12.83 -11.89
N ASP A 27 16.47 -13.28 -10.63
CA ASP A 27 15.36 -14.11 -10.19
C ASP A 27 14.14 -13.26 -9.79
N PHE A 28 14.35 -11.96 -9.54
CA PHE A 28 13.30 -11.00 -9.19
C PHE A 28 13.70 -9.59 -9.63
N PHE A 29 12.73 -8.69 -9.69
CA PHE A 29 12.94 -7.27 -9.96
C PHE A 29 12.47 -6.40 -8.80
N VAL A 30 13.31 -5.44 -8.39
CA VAL A 30 12.96 -4.46 -7.36
C VAL A 30 12.07 -3.39 -7.99
N PRO A 31 10.81 -3.23 -7.54
CA PRO A 31 9.92 -2.22 -8.09
C PRO A 31 10.31 -0.81 -7.66
N ALA A 32 9.89 0.20 -8.40
CA ALA A 32 9.85 1.57 -7.92
C ALA A 32 8.73 1.69 -6.87
N VAL A 33 8.97 2.38 -5.75
CA VAL A 33 8.02 2.44 -4.63
C VAL A 33 7.70 3.88 -4.27
N VAL A 34 6.40 4.19 -4.18
CA VAL A 34 5.88 5.36 -3.46
C VAL A 34 5.56 4.94 -2.04
N LYS A 35 6.09 5.65 -1.05
CA LYS A 35 5.84 5.35 0.36
C LYS A 35 5.31 6.59 1.08
N ARG A 36 4.20 6.42 1.83
CA ARG A 36 3.58 7.42 2.69
C ARG A 36 3.18 6.74 4.01
N GLY A 37 4.06 6.75 4.99
CA GLY A 37 3.87 5.99 6.22
C GLY A 37 3.70 4.49 5.93
N ASN A 38 2.54 3.93 6.28
CA ASN A 38 2.18 2.52 6.06
C ASN A 38 1.56 2.25 4.67
N LEU A 39 1.25 3.30 3.89
CA LEU A 39 0.85 3.13 2.49
C LEU A 39 2.08 2.91 1.61
N GLN A 40 2.05 1.86 0.80
CA GLN A 40 3.07 1.59 -0.22
C GLN A 40 2.40 1.25 -1.55
N ILE A 41 2.92 1.85 -2.64
CA ILE A 41 2.51 1.56 -4.02
C ILE A 41 3.76 1.12 -4.78
N ALA A 42 3.79 -0.14 -5.20
CA ALA A 42 4.90 -0.70 -5.97
C ALA A 42 4.57 -0.70 -7.46
N ILE A 43 5.54 -0.27 -8.28
CA ILE A 43 5.39 -0.15 -9.73
C ILE A 43 6.50 -0.96 -10.36
N SER A 44 6.15 -2.04 -11.06
CA SER A 44 7.10 -2.88 -11.78
C SER A 44 6.80 -2.88 -13.28
N THR A 45 7.84 -2.97 -14.08
CA THR A 45 7.76 -3.27 -15.51
C THR A 45 8.47 -4.58 -15.83
N GLU A 46 8.66 -5.44 -14.82
CA GLU A 46 9.37 -6.73 -14.94
C GLU A 46 10.76 -6.58 -15.59
N GLY A 47 11.47 -5.49 -15.25
CA GLY A 47 12.77 -5.17 -15.80
C GLY A 47 12.75 -4.61 -17.24
N GLN A 48 11.58 -4.52 -17.91
CA GLN A 48 11.50 -4.09 -19.31
C GLN A 48 11.81 -2.60 -19.48
N CYS A 49 11.40 -1.74 -18.55
CA CYS A 49 11.66 -0.31 -18.63
C CYS A 49 11.73 0.35 -17.25
N PRO A 50 12.85 0.27 -16.54
CA PRO A 50 13.02 0.90 -15.22
C PRO A 50 12.80 2.42 -15.24
N ALA A 51 13.19 3.10 -16.33
CA ALA A 51 12.97 4.53 -16.48
C ALA A 51 11.49 4.91 -16.46
N TYR A 52 10.61 4.08 -17.04
CA TYR A 52 9.17 4.32 -17.02
C TYR A 52 8.55 4.08 -15.63
N SER A 53 8.99 3.05 -14.92
CA SER A 53 8.60 2.83 -13.52
C SER A 53 8.97 4.03 -12.64
N GLY A 54 10.18 4.59 -12.84
CA GLY A 54 10.63 5.80 -12.15
C GLY A 54 9.79 7.04 -12.48
N HIS A 55 9.41 7.21 -13.74
CA HIS A 55 8.52 8.29 -14.18
C HIS A 55 7.11 8.18 -13.57
N LEU A 56 6.53 6.98 -13.56
CA LEU A 56 5.24 6.72 -12.91
C LEU A 56 5.31 6.96 -11.40
N ARG A 57 6.41 6.56 -10.75
CA ARG A 57 6.62 6.84 -9.33
C ARG A 57 6.53 8.33 -9.03
N GLN A 58 7.20 9.19 -9.80
CA GLN A 58 7.15 10.64 -9.62
C GLN A 58 5.73 11.19 -9.73
N LYS A 59 4.96 10.75 -10.74
CA LYS A 59 3.55 11.15 -10.90
C LYS A 59 2.69 10.70 -9.72
N LEU A 60 2.88 9.47 -9.24
CA LEU A 60 2.10 8.95 -8.12
C LEU A 60 2.50 9.59 -6.79
N GLU A 61 3.74 10.07 -6.64
CA GLU A 61 4.17 10.86 -5.47
C GLU A 61 3.43 12.19 -5.34
N GLU A 62 3.02 12.80 -6.46
CA GLU A 62 2.21 14.02 -6.47
C GLU A 62 0.75 13.72 -6.09
N LEU A 63 0.21 12.59 -6.53
CA LEU A 63 -1.17 12.17 -6.24
C LEU A 63 -1.33 11.65 -4.80
N PHE A 64 -0.40 10.81 -4.35
CA PHE A 64 -0.43 10.20 -3.03
C PHE A 64 0.46 10.95 -2.06
N THR A 65 -0.15 11.85 -1.29
CA THR A 65 0.51 12.72 -0.32
C THR A 65 0.61 12.07 1.07
N GLU A 66 1.28 12.73 2.01
CA GLU A 66 1.34 12.30 3.41
C GLU A 66 -0.05 12.17 4.07
N THR A 67 -1.06 12.88 3.54
CA THR A 67 -2.44 12.77 4.00
C THR A 67 -3.00 11.35 3.79
N HIS A 68 -2.66 10.70 2.68
CA HIS A 68 -3.06 9.30 2.42
C HIS A 68 -2.44 8.33 3.44
N GLY A 69 -1.16 8.56 3.81
CA GLY A 69 -0.50 7.76 4.85
C GLY A 69 -1.20 7.90 6.21
N ARG A 70 -1.50 9.14 6.62
CA ARG A 70 -2.24 9.42 7.86
C ARG A 70 -3.65 8.82 7.85
N PHE A 71 -4.33 8.83 6.70
CA PHE A 71 -5.64 8.20 6.55
C PHE A 71 -5.56 6.69 6.74
N VAL A 72 -4.56 6.03 6.18
CA VAL A 72 -4.31 4.59 6.37
C VAL A 72 -4.10 4.25 7.85
N ASP A 73 -3.39 5.10 8.61
CA ASP A 73 -3.19 4.90 10.04
C ASP A 73 -4.52 4.99 10.83
N GLU A 74 -5.40 5.91 10.47
CA GLU A 74 -6.73 6.01 11.09
C GLU A 74 -7.65 4.84 10.68
N LEU A 75 -7.60 4.42 9.42
CA LEU A 75 -8.30 3.21 8.96
C LEU A 75 -7.85 1.95 9.71
N ALA A 76 -6.57 1.82 10.01
CA ALA A 76 -6.05 0.70 10.80
C ALA A 76 -6.64 0.66 12.21
N LYS A 77 -6.77 1.82 12.86
CA LYS A 77 -7.41 1.93 14.19
C LYS A 77 -8.90 1.59 14.13
N ALA A 78 -9.62 2.10 13.13
CA ALA A 78 -11.04 1.78 12.93
C ALA A 78 -11.23 0.28 12.63
N ARG A 79 -10.36 -0.32 11.82
CA ARG A 79 -10.37 -1.75 11.53
C ARG A 79 -10.23 -2.60 12.80
N SER A 80 -9.30 -2.26 13.68
CA SER A 80 -9.12 -2.99 14.95
C SER A 80 -10.41 -2.96 15.80
N ARG A 81 -11.03 -1.79 15.93
CA ARG A 81 -12.30 -1.64 16.66
C ARG A 81 -13.46 -2.43 16.02
N ILE A 82 -13.58 -2.41 14.69
CA ILE A 82 -14.59 -3.18 13.97
C ILE A 82 -14.40 -4.69 14.25
N LEU A 83 -13.16 -5.19 14.23
CA LEU A 83 -12.88 -6.60 14.50
C LEU A 83 -13.22 -7.00 15.93
N GLU A 84 -13.05 -6.10 16.89
CA GLU A 84 -13.34 -6.34 18.32
C GLU A 84 -14.84 -6.23 18.63
N THR A 85 -15.58 -5.33 17.97
CA THR A 85 -16.94 -4.96 18.41
C THR A 85 -18.06 -5.46 17.49
N VAL A 86 -17.76 -5.80 16.22
CA VAL A 86 -18.73 -6.25 15.23
C VAL A 86 -18.58 -7.75 14.99
N PRO A 87 -19.49 -8.62 15.49
CA PRO A 87 -19.36 -10.08 15.31
C PRO A 87 -19.59 -10.55 13.86
N ASP A 88 -20.51 -9.89 13.15
CA ASP A 88 -20.96 -10.27 11.83
C ASP A 88 -19.91 -9.92 10.74
N GLY A 89 -19.55 -10.92 9.94
CA GLY A 89 -18.50 -10.80 8.91
C GLY A 89 -18.89 -9.92 7.73
N ASP A 90 -20.13 -9.98 7.28
CA ASP A 90 -20.63 -9.19 6.14
C ASP A 90 -20.73 -7.72 6.53
N ARG A 91 -21.21 -7.46 7.76
CA ARG A 91 -21.22 -6.11 8.34
C ARG A 91 -19.81 -5.54 8.45
N ARG A 92 -18.82 -6.33 8.93
CA ARG A 92 -17.41 -5.89 8.97
C ARG A 92 -16.91 -5.46 7.60
N LYS A 93 -17.18 -6.28 6.58
CA LYS A 93 -16.77 -6.00 5.20
C LYS A 93 -17.43 -4.72 4.66
N ALA A 94 -18.71 -4.54 4.89
CA ALA A 94 -19.45 -3.35 4.48
C ALA A 94 -18.91 -2.07 5.15
N LEU A 95 -18.72 -2.09 6.48
CA LEU A 95 -18.15 -0.96 7.23
C LEU A 95 -16.74 -0.59 6.75
N LEU A 96 -15.87 -1.58 6.57
CA LEU A 96 -14.51 -1.34 6.08
C LEU A 96 -14.51 -0.76 4.67
N GLY A 97 -15.38 -1.25 3.78
CA GLY A 97 -15.54 -0.69 2.44
C GLY A 97 -16.03 0.75 2.46
N GLN A 98 -16.99 1.07 3.30
CA GLN A 98 -17.52 2.43 3.46
C GLN A 98 -16.47 3.39 4.03
N LEU A 99 -15.75 2.98 5.08
CA LEU A 99 -14.69 3.80 5.68
C LEU A 99 -13.48 4.01 4.77
N ALA A 100 -13.22 3.11 3.82
CA ALA A 100 -12.13 3.21 2.85
C ALA A 100 -12.56 3.84 1.51
N SER A 101 -13.75 4.46 1.44
CA SER A 101 -14.24 5.11 0.21
C SER A 101 -13.60 6.47 -0.03
N ASP A 102 -13.74 6.97 -1.26
CA ASP A 102 -13.27 8.31 -1.64
C ASP A 102 -13.98 9.40 -0.82
N GLU A 103 -15.29 9.27 -0.57
CA GLU A 103 -16.06 10.20 0.26
C GLU A 103 -15.52 10.26 1.69
N SER A 104 -15.12 9.12 2.24
CA SER A 104 -14.51 9.04 3.57
C SER A 104 -13.14 9.73 3.60
N PHE A 105 -12.34 9.56 2.56
CA PHE A 105 -11.05 10.25 2.42
C PHE A 105 -11.22 11.77 2.25
N GLU A 106 -12.20 12.21 1.45
CA GLU A 106 -12.54 13.63 1.32
C GLU A 106 -12.97 14.24 2.65
N TYR A 107 -13.83 13.52 3.40
CA TYR A 107 -14.24 13.95 4.74
C TYR A 107 -13.04 14.06 5.69
N PHE A 108 -12.13 13.07 5.68
CA PHE A 108 -10.89 13.09 6.47
C PHE A 108 -10.01 14.30 6.11
N THR A 109 -9.87 14.59 4.84
CA THR A 109 -9.05 15.71 4.35
C THR A 109 -9.62 17.06 4.75
N ALA A 110 -10.96 17.20 4.69
CA ALA A 110 -11.66 18.45 5.01
C ALA A 110 -11.74 18.72 6.52
N HIS A 111 -11.92 17.69 7.35
CA HIS A 111 -12.27 17.84 8.77
C HIS A 111 -11.18 17.36 9.73
N GLY A 112 -10.17 16.64 9.22
CA GLY A 112 -9.05 16.13 10.01
C GLY A 112 -9.37 14.83 10.77
N PRO A 113 -8.32 14.25 11.41
CA PRO A 113 -8.39 12.91 11.99
C PRO A 113 -9.34 12.76 13.17
N GLU A 114 -9.52 13.80 13.97
CA GLU A 114 -10.40 13.73 15.15
C GLU A 114 -11.87 13.64 14.75
N GLN A 115 -12.30 14.50 13.84
CA GLN A 115 -13.69 14.50 13.38
C GLN A 115 -13.99 13.25 12.56
N TRP A 116 -13.03 12.78 11.76
CA TRP A 116 -13.16 11.53 11.03
C TRP A 116 -13.32 10.33 11.98
N ARG A 117 -12.57 10.26 13.07
CA ARG A 117 -12.72 9.20 14.09
C ARG A 117 -14.12 9.18 14.71
N HIS A 118 -14.65 10.34 15.06
CA HIS A 118 -16.03 10.44 15.57
C HIS A 118 -17.06 9.96 14.53
N HIS A 119 -16.86 10.34 13.26
CA HIS A 119 -17.72 9.91 12.16
C HIS A 119 -17.67 8.38 11.99
N ALA A 120 -16.47 7.80 11.98
CA ALA A 120 -16.25 6.36 11.90
C ALA A 120 -16.88 5.60 13.09
N ASP A 121 -16.74 6.11 14.31
CA ASP A 121 -17.34 5.52 15.51
C ASP A 121 -18.88 5.48 15.43
N ASN A 122 -19.49 6.53 14.94
CA ASN A 122 -20.94 6.59 14.75
C ASN A 122 -21.41 5.55 13.72
N GLN A 123 -20.65 5.33 12.65
CA GLN A 123 -20.96 4.28 11.67
C GLN A 123 -20.80 2.86 12.25
N ILE A 124 -19.77 2.63 13.06
CA ILE A 124 -19.51 1.34 13.69
C ILE A 124 -20.63 0.98 14.68
N GLN A 125 -21.12 1.97 15.44
CA GLN A 125 -22.17 1.77 16.47
C GLN A 125 -23.59 1.81 15.90
N GLY A 126 -23.79 2.48 14.77
CA GLY A 126 -25.10 2.66 14.13
C GLY A 126 -25.59 1.41 13.37
N PRO A 127 -26.89 1.35 13.00
CA PRO A 127 -27.36 0.40 12.01
C PRO A 127 -26.68 0.69 10.65
N LEU A 128 -26.46 -0.35 9.85
CA LEU A 128 -26.09 -0.17 8.44
C LEU A 128 -27.24 0.55 7.72
N LEU A 129 -26.93 1.69 7.11
CA LEU A 129 -27.87 2.40 6.23
C LEU A 129 -28.07 1.64 4.93
#